data_9f4edcca47e5ad679d19f66fb7850ae8
#
_entry.id   9f4edcca47e5ad679d19f66fb7850ae8
#
_cell.length_a   1.000
_cell.length_b   1.000
_cell.length_c   1.000
_cell.angle_alpha   90.00
_cell.angle_beta   90.00
_cell.angle_gamma   90.00
#
_symmetry.space_group_name_H-M   'P 1'
#
loop_
_entity.id
_entity.type
_entity.pdbx_description
1 polymer ?
#
loop_
_entity_poly.entity_id
_entity_poly.type
_entity_poly.pdbx_seq_one_letter_code
_entity_poly.pdbx_strand_id
1 'polypeptide(L)'
;MNKRADFLAANGGLRTTTPGFILLVRDRKDRDAAMRVGFTVTKKIGGAVVRNRMKRRFRALAREIVPIRGFPGADHVMIGRDKGIERDFGLLRSELTSALDRLRKS
;
A
#
# COMPACT_ATOMS: atom_id res chain seq x y z
N MET A 1 -11.29 14.69 17.88
CA MET A 1 -10.26 14.55 16.89
C MET A 1 -9.91 13.10 16.64
N ASN A 2 -9.62 12.72 15.42
CA ASN A 2 -9.32 11.33 15.06
C ASN A 2 -7.88 11.00 15.44
N LYS A 3 -7.71 10.05 16.35
CA LYS A 3 -6.36 9.62 16.78
C LYS A 3 -5.49 9.12 15.62
N ARG A 4 -6.10 8.51 14.61
CA ARG A 4 -5.37 8.03 13.44
C ARG A 4 -4.78 9.17 12.65
N ALA A 5 -5.54 10.25 12.47
CA ALA A 5 -5.05 11.42 11.75
C ALA A 5 -3.88 12.04 12.51
N ASP A 6 -3.96 12.11 13.84
CA ASP A 6 -2.87 12.61 14.66
C ASP A 6 -1.65 11.72 14.55
N PHE A 7 -1.86 10.41 14.57
CA PHE A 7 -0.78 9.45 14.44
C PHE A 7 -0.06 9.59 13.09
N LEU A 8 -0.83 9.68 12.01
CA LEU A 8 -0.27 9.88 10.67
C LEU A 8 0.56 11.15 10.59
N ALA A 9 0.04 12.25 11.15
CA ALA A 9 0.72 13.52 11.13
C ALA A 9 2.01 13.47 11.95
N ALA A 10 1.96 12.89 13.13
CA ALA A 10 3.09 12.86 14.06
C ALA A 10 4.24 11.98 13.57
N ASN A 11 3.90 10.87 12.89
CA ASN A 11 4.90 9.90 12.48
C ASN A 11 5.24 9.93 10.99
N GLY A 12 4.67 10.86 10.25
CA GLY A 12 4.88 10.93 8.80
C GLY A 12 4.20 9.80 8.03
N GLY A 13 3.41 8.97 8.72
CA GLY A 13 2.69 7.89 8.08
C GLY A 13 2.62 6.64 8.91
N LEU A 14 1.87 5.68 8.41
CA LEU A 14 1.74 4.35 9.00
C LEU A 14 2.42 3.34 8.09
N ARG A 15 2.94 2.28 8.68
CA ARG A 15 3.65 1.25 7.93
C ARG A 15 3.25 -0.14 8.43
N THR A 16 3.04 -1.05 7.49
CA THR A 16 2.86 -2.46 7.82
C THR A 16 3.52 -3.32 6.77
N THR A 17 4.01 -4.49 7.18
CA THR A 17 4.75 -5.40 6.32
C THR A 17 3.93 -6.65 6.08
N THR A 18 3.84 -7.07 4.81
CA THR A 18 3.24 -8.35 4.43
C THR A 18 4.32 -9.19 3.72
N PRO A 19 4.08 -10.49 3.50
CA PRO A 19 5.06 -11.30 2.77
C PRO A 19 5.38 -10.78 1.37
N GLY A 20 4.41 -10.23 0.66
CA GLY A 20 4.60 -9.78 -0.72
C GLY A 20 4.98 -8.34 -0.89
N PHE A 21 4.73 -7.49 0.09
CA PHE A 21 5.01 -6.06 -0.01
C PHE A 21 5.00 -5.38 1.35
N ILE A 22 5.51 -4.15 1.37
CA ILE A 22 5.40 -3.26 2.52
C ILE A 22 4.40 -2.18 2.13
N LEU A 23 3.45 -1.88 3.00
CA LEU A 23 2.46 -0.83 2.75
C LEU A 23 2.77 0.38 3.63
N LEU A 24 2.87 1.55 2.99
CA LEU A 24 3.00 2.82 3.68
C LEU A 24 1.76 3.65 3.38
N VAL A 25 1.20 4.28 4.40
CA VAL A 25 0.06 5.19 4.24
C VAL A 25 0.41 6.51 4.89
N ARG A 26 0.35 7.59 4.13
CA ARG A 26 0.78 8.90 4.57
C ARG A 26 -0.28 9.95 4.27
N ASP A 27 -0.67 10.72 5.29
CA ASP A 27 -1.59 11.83 5.14
C ASP A 27 -0.90 12.98 4.42
N ARG A 28 -1.48 13.47 3.32
CA ARG A 28 -0.90 14.59 2.56
C ARG A 28 -1.15 15.95 3.20
N LYS A 29 -2.20 16.06 4.02
CA LYS A 29 -2.58 17.32 4.68
C LYS A 29 -2.93 18.44 3.69
N ASP A 30 -3.40 18.09 2.51
CA ASP A 30 -3.72 19.07 1.46
C ASP A 30 -5.21 19.31 1.28
N ARG A 31 -6.03 18.83 2.20
CA ARG A 31 -7.50 18.97 2.19
C ARG A 31 -8.18 18.27 1.01
N ASP A 32 -7.43 17.58 0.18
CA ASP A 32 -7.98 16.79 -0.91
C ASP A 32 -8.25 15.39 -0.38
N ALA A 33 -9.49 14.93 -0.51
CA ALA A 33 -9.86 13.60 -0.04
C ALA A 33 -9.43 12.47 -0.98
N ALA A 34 -8.85 12.81 -2.13
CA ALA A 34 -8.42 11.79 -3.09
C ALA A 34 -7.40 10.84 -2.49
N MET A 35 -7.55 9.57 -2.81
CA MET A 35 -6.60 8.53 -2.42
C MET A 35 -5.62 8.32 -3.55
N ARG A 36 -4.34 8.47 -3.28
CA ARG A 36 -3.29 8.24 -4.27
C ARG A 36 -2.58 6.92 -3.97
N VAL A 37 -2.09 6.29 -5.02
CA VAL A 37 -1.38 5.02 -4.88
C VAL A 37 -0.08 5.10 -5.65
N GLY A 38 1.01 4.69 -5.02
CA GLY A 38 2.31 4.60 -5.66
C GLY A 38 2.88 3.20 -5.49
N PHE A 39 3.77 2.82 -6.42
CA PHE A 39 4.37 1.49 -6.40
C PHE A 39 5.87 1.62 -6.54
N THR A 40 6.61 1.01 -5.63
CA THR A 40 8.06 0.98 -5.66
C THR A 40 8.53 -0.46 -5.76
N VAL A 41 9.24 -0.77 -6.84
CA VAL A 41 9.83 -2.09 -7.02
C VAL A 41 11.28 -1.87 -7.44
N THR A 42 12.21 -2.21 -6.56
CA THR A 42 13.64 -1.94 -6.78
C THR A 42 14.29 -2.97 -7.68
N LYS A 43 15.49 -2.63 -8.17
CA LYS A 43 16.27 -3.53 -9.02
C LYS A 43 16.64 -4.83 -8.32
N LYS A 44 16.65 -4.85 -7.00
CA LYS A 44 16.91 -6.07 -6.23
C LYS A 44 15.85 -7.14 -6.45
N ILE A 45 14.65 -6.74 -6.83
CA ILE A 45 13.55 -7.68 -7.08
C ILE A 45 13.80 -8.47 -8.36
N GLY A 46 14.35 -7.81 -9.37
CA GLY A 46 14.60 -8.45 -10.65
C GLY A 46 14.72 -7.43 -11.77
N GLY A 47 14.76 -7.94 -13.01
CA GLY A 47 14.87 -7.10 -14.19
C GLY A 47 13.59 -6.33 -14.49
N ALA A 48 13.62 -5.53 -15.55
CA ALA A 48 12.51 -4.66 -15.91
C ALA A 48 11.19 -5.42 -16.13
N VAL A 49 11.25 -6.60 -16.75
CA VAL A 49 10.06 -7.40 -17.01
C VAL A 49 9.39 -7.82 -15.70
N VAL A 50 10.18 -8.33 -14.76
CA VAL A 50 9.68 -8.77 -13.46
C VAL A 50 9.10 -7.59 -12.68
N ARG A 51 9.82 -6.48 -12.65
CA ARG A 51 9.37 -5.28 -11.94
C ARG A 51 8.08 -4.72 -12.51
N ASN A 52 7.97 -4.66 -13.82
CA ASN A 52 6.76 -4.14 -14.47
C ASN A 52 5.57 -5.04 -14.23
N ARG A 53 5.78 -6.37 -14.25
CA ARG A 53 4.72 -7.33 -13.93
C ARG A 53 4.21 -7.14 -12.51
N MET A 54 5.12 -7.00 -11.56
CA MET A 54 4.77 -6.78 -10.16
C MET A 54 3.98 -5.48 -9.98
N LYS A 55 4.41 -4.40 -10.62
CA LYS A 55 3.70 -3.13 -10.57
C LYS A 55 2.28 -3.24 -11.13
N ARG A 56 2.12 -3.97 -12.24
CA ARG A 56 0.78 -4.17 -12.83
C ARG A 56 -0.14 -4.93 -11.87
N ARG A 57 0.39 -5.95 -11.22
CA ARG A 57 -0.38 -6.71 -10.24
C ARG A 57 -0.79 -5.85 -9.06
N PHE A 58 0.14 -5.07 -8.52
CA PHE A 58 -0.15 -4.15 -7.42
C PHE A 58 -1.16 -3.09 -7.82
N ARG A 59 -1.05 -2.58 -9.05
CA ARG A 59 -2.00 -1.58 -9.54
C ARG A 59 -3.41 -2.15 -9.62
N ALA A 60 -3.54 -3.38 -10.08
CA ALA A 60 -4.84 -4.04 -10.14
C ALA A 60 -5.44 -4.22 -8.74
N LEU A 61 -4.61 -4.64 -7.78
CA LEU A 61 -5.04 -4.79 -6.39
C LEU A 61 -5.48 -3.47 -5.78
N ALA A 62 -4.68 -2.44 -5.97
CA ALA A 62 -4.97 -1.13 -5.40
C ALA A 62 -6.26 -0.56 -5.99
N ARG A 63 -6.46 -0.73 -7.30
CA ARG A 63 -7.67 -0.24 -7.96
C ARG A 63 -8.93 -0.90 -7.41
N GLU A 64 -8.82 -2.15 -7.02
CA GLU A 64 -9.94 -2.91 -6.47
C GLU A 64 -10.20 -2.56 -5.00
N ILE A 65 -9.16 -2.40 -4.21
CA ILE A 65 -9.26 -2.39 -2.75
C ILE A 65 -9.18 -0.98 -2.14
N VAL A 66 -8.26 -0.16 -2.61
CA VAL A 66 -8.03 1.17 -2.01
C VAL A 66 -9.27 2.07 -2.02
N PRO A 67 -10.08 2.13 -3.09
CA PRO A 67 -11.27 2.98 -3.07
C PRO A 67 -12.26 2.63 -1.96
N ILE A 68 -12.25 1.37 -1.53
CA ILE A 68 -13.19 0.88 -0.51
C ILE A 68 -12.56 0.87 0.88
N ARG A 69 -11.29 0.48 0.97
CA ARG A 69 -10.61 0.24 2.24
C ARG A 69 -9.49 1.23 2.55
N GLY A 70 -9.14 2.10 1.62
CA GLY A 70 -8.05 3.04 1.81
C GLY A 70 -8.40 4.20 2.71
N PHE A 71 -7.44 5.10 2.87
CA PHE A 71 -7.58 6.29 3.74
C PHE A 71 -7.77 7.54 2.88
N PRO A 72 -8.91 8.23 3.02
CA PRO A 72 -9.13 9.47 2.27
C PRO A 72 -8.02 10.49 2.56
N GLY A 73 -7.58 11.18 1.51
CA GLY A 73 -6.56 12.21 1.65
C GLY A 73 -5.15 11.70 1.88
N ALA A 74 -4.92 10.41 1.69
CA ALA A 74 -3.61 9.81 1.96
C ALA A 74 -2.97 9.25 0.69
N ASP A 75 -1.64 9.18 0.72
CA ASP A 75 -0.87 8.44 -0.26
C ASP A 75 -0.65 7.03 0.26
N HIS A 76 -0.89 6.05 -0.61
CA HIS A 76 -0.69 4.64 -0.29
C HIS A 76 0.45 4.15 -1.16
N VAL A 77 1.54 3.71 -0.54
CA VAL A 77 2.71 3.23 -1.30
C VAL A 77 2.92 1.75 -1.02
N MET A 78 2.97 0.96 -2.08
CA MET A 78 3.26 -0.47 -1.99
C MET A 78 4.70 -0.69 -2.47
N ILE A 79 5.53 -1.22 -1.58
CA ILE A 79 6.93 -1.51 -1.87
C ILE A 79 7.07 -3.02 -2.05
N GLY A 80 7.43 -3.45 -3.25
CA GLY A 80 7.53 -4.87 -3.57
C GLY A 80 8.62 -5.59 -2.80
N ARG A 81 8.35 -6.84 -2.42
CA ARG A 81 9.30 -7.73 -1.76
C ARG A 81 9.47 -8.98 -2.62
N ASP A 82 10.60 -9.67 -2.45
CA ASP A 82 10.92 -10.88 -3.22
C ASP A 82 9.77 -11.88 -3.25
N LYS A 83 9.15 -12.11 -2.09
CA LYS A 83 8.08 -13.10 -1.98
C LYS A 83 6.80 -12.69 -2.72
N GLY A 84 6.73 -11.47 -3.18
CA GLY A 84 5.58 -11.00 -3.95
C GLY A 84 5.67 -11.28 -5.45
N ILE A 85 6.85 -11.68 -5.95
CA ILE A 85 7.08 -11.86 -7.38
C ILE A 85 6.10 -12.84 -8.00
N GLU A 86 5.93 -14.02 -7.41
CA GLU A 86 5.03 -15.03 -7.92
C GLU A 86 3.95 -15.42 -6.93
N ARG A 87 3.66 -14.54 -6.00
CA ARG A 87 2.68 -14.81 -4.97
C ARG A 87 1.29 -14.83 -5.57
N ASP A 88 0.46 -15.76 -5.13
CA ASP A 88 -0.92 -15.88 -5.57
C ASP A 88 -1.67 -14.55 -5.42
N PHE A 89 -2.43 -14.17 -6.46
CA PHE A 89 -3.15 -12.90 -6.48
C PHE A 89 -4.18 -12.81 -5.34
N GLY A 90 -4.87 -13.92 -5.05
CA GLY A 90 -5.82 -13.96 -3.95
C GLY A 90 -5.18 -13.73 -2.60
N LEU A 91 -3.96 -14.26 -2.41
CA LEU A 91 -3.20 -14.02 -1.19
C LEU A 91 -2.80 -12.56 -1.07
N LEU A 92 -2.33 -11.96 -2.17
CA LEU A 92 -1.97 -10.54 -2.19
C LEU A 92 -3.19 -9.68 -1.85
N ARG A 93 -4.36 -10.05 -2.40
CA ARG A 93 -5.60 -9.33 -2.12
C ARG A 93 -5.95 -9.38 -0.63
N SER A 94 -5.90 -10.55 -0.04
CA SER A 94 -6.16 -10.72 1.39
C SER A 94 -5.17 -9.94 2.24
N GLU A 95 -3.90 -9.94 1.84
CA GLU A 95 -2.86 -9.26 2.56
C GLU A 95 -3.02 -7.74 2.52
N LEU A 96 -3.39 -7.20 1.36
CA LEU A 96 -3.62 -5.77 1.26
C LEU A 96 -4.83 -5.35 2.12
N THR A 97 -5.92 -6.11 2.05
CA THR A 97 -7.10 -5.85 2.86
C THR A 97 -6.76 -5.88 4.34
N SER A 98 -6.06 -6.93 4.78
CA SER A 98 -5.66 -7.08 6.18
C SER A 98 -4.69 -5.98 6.62
N ALA A 99 -3.79 -5.59 5.75
CA ALA A 99 -2.82 -4.54 6.04
C ALA A 99 -3.52 -3.20 6.30
N LEU A 100 -4.46 -2.84 5.43
CA LEU A 100 -5.23 -1.61 5.61
C LEU A 100 -6.07 -1.66 6.88
N ASP A 101 -6.67 -2.80 7.19
CA ASP A 101 -7.46 -2.96 8.41
C ASP A 101 -6.58 -2.85 9.66
N ARG A 102 -5.38 -3.43 9.63
CA ARG A 102 -4.45 -3.31 10.76
C ARG A 102 -4.05 -1.85 11.00
N LEU A 103 -3.78 -1.11 9.94
CA LEU A 103 -3.42 0.29 10.07
C LEU A 103 -4.58 1.12 10.61
N ARG A 104 -5.80 0.75 10.25
CA ARG A 104 -7.01 1.43 10.73
C ARG A 104 -7.19 1.27 12.24
N LYS A 105 -6.72 0.16 12.80
CA LYS A 105 -6.83 -0.13 14.23
C LYS A 105 -5.68 0.46 15.06
N SER A 106 -4.69 1.01 14.42
CA SER A 106 -3.52 1.58 15.09
C SER A 106 -3.86 2.84 15.88
#